data_cd36cb49fbc100bca3ef16348abc9ac4
#
_entry.id   cd36cb49fbc100bca3ef16348abc9ac4
#
_cell.length_a   1.000
_cell.length_b   1.000
_cell.length_c   1.000
_cell.angle_alpha   90.00
_cell.angle_beta   90.00
_cell.angle_gamma   90.00
#
_symmetry.space_group_name_H-M   'P 1'
#
loop_
_entity.id
_entity.type
_entity.pdbx_description
1 polymer ?
#
loop_
_entity_poly.entity_id
_entity_poly.type
_entity_poly.pdbx_seq_one_letter_code
_entity_poly.pdbx_strand_id
1 'polypeptide(L)'
;PARFAGTTATEYAPLPKGLEPGALLDGFRERCAVGQSLLIVKDVPEVSPLLGAGDNEAAMRLARIAPDKGFIVVEGQALAYVPIDFSSTDEYLSRLSKSRRKNLRRKLKSRERLDIEAVPLGDARFGSLDVLEELYGLYLGVYAQSEIHFDLLTRDFFAGLLQSREIGGVVFCY
;
A
#
# COMPACT_ATOMS: atom_id res chain seq x y z
N PRO A 1 18.30 -12.28 -11.36
CA PRO A 1 17.83 -11.28 -10.40
C PRO A 1 16.81 -10.34 -11.06
N ALA A 2 15.90 -9.74 -10.27
CA ALA A 2 14.90 -8.79 -10.73
C ALA A 2 15.09 -7.44 -10.02
N ARG A 3 14.72 -6.35 -10.71
CA ARG A 3 14.59 -5.01 -10.15
C ARG A 3 13.16 -4.53 -10.29
N PHE A 4 12.71 -3.85 -9.26
CA PHE A 4 11.36 -3.30 -9.19
C PHE A 4 11.43 -1.77 -9.13
N ALA A 5 10.53 -1.12 -9.85
CA ALA A 5 10.13 0.26 -9.63
C ALA A 5 8.66 0.26 -9.21
N GLY A 6 8.36 0.92 -8.12
CA GLY A 6 7.05 0.94 -7.49
C GLY A 6 7.18 1.11 -5.99
N THR A 7 6.12 0.81 -5.26
CA THR A 7 6.12 0.87 -3.79
C THR A 7 5.74 -0.47 -3.20
N THR A 8 6.16 -0.72 -1.96
CA THR A 8 5.78 -1.88 -1.16
C THR A 8 4.83 -1.52 -0.03
N ALA A 9 4.64 -0.23 0.21
CA ALA A 9 3.86 0.28 1.34
C ALA A 9 2.44 0.73 0.96
N THR A 10 2.16 0.85 -0.34
CA THR A 10 0.87 1.29 -0.86
C THR A 10 0.41 0.39 -2.00
N GLU A 11 -0.91 0.31 -2.20
CA GLU A 11 -1.51 -0.49 -3.28
C GLU A 11 -1.21 0.07 -4.68
N TYR A 12 -0.99 1.38 -4.78
CA TYR A 12 -0.63 2.03 -6.02
C TYR A 12 0.72 2.72 -5.92
N ALA A 13 1.49 2.65 -6.99
CA ALA A 13 2.71 3.41 -7.21
C ALA A 13 2.41 4.59 -8.16
N PRO A 14 1.92 5.74 -7.65
CA PRO A 14 1.70 6.90 -8.51
C PRO A 14 3.00 7.37 -9.11
N LEU A 15 2.93 7.80 -10.37
CA LEU A 15 4.11 8.31 -11.07
C LEU A 15 4.57 9.63 -10.44
N PRO A 16 5.88 9.87 -10.37
CA PRO A 16 6.41 11.13 -9.89
C PRO A 16 5.85 12.31 -10.69
N LYS A 17 5.37 13.34 -9.99
CA LYS A 17 4.80 14.53 -10.64
C LYS A 17 5.84 15.22 -11.53
N GLY A 18 5.42 15.59 -12.73
CA GLY A 18 6.27 16.29 -13.69
C GLY A 18 7.27 15.39 -14.42
N LEU A 19 7.30 14.10 -14.16
CA LEU A 19 8.12 13.15 -14.89
C LEU A 19 7.32 12.57 -16.08
N GLU A 20 7.87 12.69 -17.28
CA GLU A 20 7.28 12.06 -18.45
C GLU A 20 7.41 10.53 -18.35
N PRO A 21 6.31 9.77 -18.57
CA PRO A 21 6.30 8.33 -18.44
C PRO A 21 7.36 7.61 -19.29
N GLY A 22 7.64 8.11 -20.49
CA GLY A 22 8.71 7.56 -21.34
C GLY A 22 10.09 7.71 -20.72
N ALA A 23 10.38 8.87 -20.14
CA ALA A 23 11.65 9.13 -19.48
C ALA A 23 11.84 8.25 -18.22
N LEU A 24 10.75 7.93 -17.52
CA LEU A 24 10.79 6.99 -16.40
C LEU A 24 11.23 5.60 -16.86
N LEU A 25 10.62 5.07 -17.93
CA LEU A 25 10.94 3.73 -18.45
C LEU A 25 12.37 3.66 -18.98
N ASP A 26 12.79 4.67 -19.74
CA ASP A 26 14.15 4.75 -20.27
C ASP A 26 15.17 4.84 -19.13
N GLY A 27 14.98 5.75 -18.19
CA GLY A 27 15.88 5.93 -17.05
C GLY A 27 15.92 4.69 -16.12
N PHE A 28 14.81 4.00 -15.93
CA PHE A 28 14.78 2.74 -15.18
C PHE A 28 15.59 1.65 -15.88
N ARG A 29 15.40 1.50 -17.20
CA ARG A 29 16.17 0.55 -17.99
C ARG A 29 17.67 0.87 -17.99
N GLU A 30 18.05 2.12 -18.27
CA GLU A 30 19.44 2.54 -18.33
C GLU A 30 20.20 2.34 -17.02
N ARG A 31 19.54 2.67 -15.89
CA ARG A 31 20.20 2.62 -14.57
C ARG A 31 20.15 1.25 -13.90
N CYS A 32 19.16 0.44 -14.23
CA CYS A 32 18.87 -0.78 -13.50
C CYS A 32 18.98 -2.07 -14.30
N ALA A 33 19.20 -2.04 -15.61
CA ALA A 33 19.25 -3.26 -16.42
C ALA A 33 20.53 -4.08 -16.23
N VAL A 34 21.64 -3.45 -15.86
CA VAL A 34 22.92 -4.14 -15.77
C VAL A 34 22.87 -5.23 -14.70
N GLY A 35 23.16 -6.46 -15.10
CA GLY A 35 23.16 -7.62 -14.21
C GLY A 35 21.78 -8.11 -13.77
N GLN A 36 20.69 -7.57 -14.35
CA GLN A 36 19.32 -8.00 -14.04
C GLN A 36 18.73 -8.83 -15.20
N SER A 37 17.99 -9.87 -14.83
CA SER A 37 17.24 -10.71 -15.78
C SER A 37 15.84 -10.16 -16.05
N LEU A 38 15.33 -9.33 -15.16
CA LEU A 38 13.96 -8.81 -15.21
C LEU A 38 13.88 -7.41 -14.59
N LEU A 39 13.21 -6.51 -15.28
CA LEU A 39 12.82 -5.19 -14.78
C LEU A 39 11.30 -5.13 -14.69
N ILE A 40 10.77 -4.75 -13.55
CA ILE A 40 9.34 -4.70 -13.29
C ILE A 40 8.96 -3.31 -12.79
N VAL A 41 8.04 -2.65 -13.50
CA VAL A 41 7.31 -1.50 -12.97
C VAL A 41 5.99 -2.02 -12.46
N LYS A 42 5.78 -1.96 -11.14
CA LYS A 42 4.65 -2.61 -10.47
C LYS A 42 3.65 -1.58 -9.92
N ASP A 43 2.43 -2.04 -9.70
CA ASP A 43 1.37 -1.32 -9.02
C ASP A 43 0.98 0.00 -9.69
N VAL A 44 1.15 0.06 -11.02
CA VAL A 44 0.66 1.19 -11.82
C VAL A 44 -0.86 1.07 -11.91
N PRO A 45 -1.62 2.09 -11.45
CA PRO A 45 -3.08 2.03 -11.53
C PRO A 45 -3.54 2.06 -13.00
N GLU A 46 -4.56 1.28 -13.32
CA GLU A 46 -5.20 1.42 -14.63
C GLU A 46 -6.07 2.70 -14.63
N VAL A 47 -7.28 2.60 -14.11
CA VAL A 47 -8.14 3.75 -13.82
C VAL A 47 -8.75 3.52 -12.45
N SER A 48 -8.45 4.40 -11.51
CA SER A 48 -8.93 4.25 -10.15
C SER A 48 -9.73 5.48 -9.70
N PRO A 49 -10.93 5.27 -9.12
CA PRO A 49 -11.69 6.36 -8.51
C PRO A 49 -11.02 6.91 -7.23
N LEU A 50 -9.99 6.26 -6.72
CA LEU A 50 -9.22 6.69 -5.54
C LEU A 50 -8.13 7.69 -5.90
N LEU A 51 -7.86 7.89 -7.19
CA LEU A 51 -6.81 8.77 -7.70
C LEU A 51 -7.38 9.94 -8.47
N GLY A 52 -6.63 11.04 -8.52
CA GLY A 52 -6.96 12.18 -9.34
C GLY A 52 -6.91 11.88 -10.84
N ALA A 53 -7.60 12.70 -11.65
CA ALA A 53 -7.63 12.53 -13.10
C ALA A 53 -6.22 12.56 -13.72
N GLY A 54 -5.33 13.44 -13.24
CA GLY A 54 -3.96 13.54 -13.73
C GLY A 54 -3.11 12.30 -13.45
N ASP A 55 -3.27 11.67 -12.30
CA ASP A 55 -2.55 10.45 -11.95
C ASP A 55 -3.04 9.27 -12.81
N ASN A 56 -4.35 9.16 -13.00
CA ASN A 56 -4.93 8.16 -13.90
C ASN A 56 -4.47 8.36 -15.35
N GLU A 57 -4.45 9.60 -15.85
CA GLU A 57 -3.97 9.90 -17.19
C GLU A 57 -2.48 9.56 -17.37
N ALA A 58 -1.64 9.89 -16.39
CA ALA A 58 -0.21 9.56 -16.42
C ALA A 58 0.01 8.04 -16.44
N ALA A 59 -0.74 7.29 -15.65
CA ALA A 59 -0.68 5.83 -15.61
C ALA A 59 -1.13 5.20 -16.94
N MET A 60 -2.23 5.67 -17.52
CA MET A 60 -2.68 5.21 -18.84
C MET A 60 -1.66 5.52 -19.94
N ARG A 61 -1.03 6.70 -19.89
CA ARG A 61 0.03 7.06 -20.83
C ARG A 61 1.23 6.12 -20.69
N LEU A 62 1.65 5.81 -19.46
CA LEU A 62 2.73 4.86 -19.18
C LEU A 62 2.42 3.49 -19.80
N ALA A 63 1.24 2.94 -19.51
CA ALA A 63 0.84 1.64 -20.02
C ALA A 63 0.80 1.61 -21.57
N ARG A 64 0.37 2.71 -22.21
CA ARG A 64 0.29 2.83 -23.66
C ARG A 64 1.66 2.83 -24.34
N ILE A 65 2.65 3.52 -23.75
CA ILE A 65 3.99 3.64 -24.34
C ILE A 65 4.94 2.52 -23.94
N ALA A 66 4.60 1.76 -22.89
CA ALA A 66 5.45 0.70 -22.35
C ALA A 66 5.88 -0.33 -23.42
N PRO A 67 5.00 -0.81 -24.32
CA PRO A 67 5.40 -1.74 -25.39
C PRO A 67 6.48 -1.16 -26.34
N ASP A 68 6.36 0.11 -26.70
CA ASP A 68 7.33 0.78 -27.57
C ASP A 68 8.71 0.95 -26.90
N LYS A 69 8.73 0.87 -25.57
CA LYS A 69 9.93 0.88 -24.73
C LYS A 69 10.45 -0.51 -24.38
N GLY A 70 9.88 -1.57 -24.95
CA GLY A 70 10.29 -2.95 -24.76
C GLY A 70 9.78 -3.60 -23.47
N PHE A 71 8.75 -3.04 -22.85
CA PHE A 71 8.06 -3.64 -21.70
C PHE A 71 6.80 -4.38 -22.17
N ILE A 72 6.46 -5.42 -21.41
CA ILE A 72 5.19 -6.14 -21.57
C ILE A 72 4.26 -5.64 -20.47
N VAL A 73 3.06 -5.20 -20.85
CA VAL A 73 2.03 -4.82 -19.89
C VAL A 73 1.25 -6.07 -19.49
N VAL A 74 1.18 -6.34 -18.21
CA VAL A 74 0.40 -7.45 -17.66
C VAL A 74 -0.59 -6.92 -16.62
N GLU A 75 -1.76 -7.52 -16.59
CA GLU A 75 -2.76 -7.22 -15.57
C GLU A 75 -2.25 -7.68 -14.20
N GLY A 76 -2.33 -6.78 -13.23
CA GLY A 76 -1.98 -7.06 -11.85
C GLY A 76 -3.18 -7.47 -10.99
N GLN A 77 -3.02 -7.42 -9.69
CA GLN A 77 -4.08 -7.72 -8.74
C GLN A 77 -5.08 -6.56 -8.68
N ALA A 78 -6.38 -6.88 -8.75
CA ALA A 78 -7.42 -5.88 -8.58
C ALA A 78 -7.49 -5.40 -7.13
N LEU A 79 -7.55 -4.07 -6.94
CA LEU A 79 -7.77 -3.46 -5.64
C LEU A 79 -9.27 -3.45 -5.31
N ALA A 80 -9.62 -4.04 -4.16
CA ALA A 80 -10.96 -3.93 -3.60
C ALA A 80 -11.01 -2.79 -2.57
N TYR A 81 -11.99 -1.91 -2.70
CA TYR A 81 -12.19 -0.81 -1.76
C TYR A 81 -13.67 -0.66 -1.40
N VAL A 82 -13.92 0.01 -0.29
CA VAL A 82 -15.29 0.36 0.15
C VAL A 82 -15.40 1.89 0.15
N PRO A 83 -16.28 2.47 -0.70
CA PRO A 83 -16.59 3.89 -0.61
C PRO A 83 -17.21 4.20 0.75
N ILE A 84 -16.67 5.19 1.46
CA ILE A 84 -17.25 5.67 2.72
C ILE A 84 -18.26 6.77 2.38
N ASP A 85 -19.41 6.36 1.87
CA ASP A 85 -20.55 7.18 1.49
C ASP A 85 -21.76 7.00 2.43
N PHE A 86 -21.46 6.61 3.66
CA PHE A 86 -22.43 6.37 4.73
C PHE A 86 -22.05 7.19 5.97
N SER A 87 -23.06 7.58 6.74
CA SER A 87 -22.90 8.44 7.93
C SER A 87 -22.61 7.66 9.22
N SER A 88 -22.86 6.36 9.23
CA SER A 88 -22.68 5.52 10.42
C SER A 88 -22.39 4.07 10.07
N THR A 89 -21.80 3.35 11.04
CA THR A 89 -21.60 1.89 10.93
C THR A 89 -22.90 1.14 10.74
N ASP A 90 -23.99 1.58 11.37
CA ASP A 90 -25.29 0.92 11.23
C ASP A 90 -25.87 1.11 9.83
N GLU A 91 -25.70 2.28 9.21
CA GLU A 91 -26.05 2.50 7.83
C GLU A 91 -25.28 1.58 6.90
N TYR A 92 -23.96 1.50 7.06
CA TYR A 92 -23.13 0.57 6.29
C TYR A 92 -23.60 -0.89 6.46
N LEU A 93 -23.81 -1.32 7.70
CA LEU A 93 -24.26 -2.67 7.99
C LEU A 93 -25.64 -2.96 7.37
N SER A 94 -26.52 -1.97 7.28
CA SER A 94 -27.85 -2.13 6.66
C SER A 94 -27.77 -2.50 5.18
N ARG A 95 -26.75 -2.03 4.46
CA ARG A 95 -26.49 -2.30 3.04
C ARG A 95 -25.99 -3.72 2.77
N LEU A 96 -25.52 -4.43 3.80
CA LEU A 96 -24.95 -5.76 3.66
C LEU A 96 -26.00 -6.86 3.74
N SER A 97 -25.70 -8.01 3.14
CA SER A 97 -26.52 -9.21 3.30
C SER A 97 -26.62 -9.62 4.78
N LYS A 98 -27.71 -10.32 5.14
CA LYS A 98 -27.97 -10.79 6.50
C LYS A 98 -26.77 -11.56 7.09
N SER A 99 -26.17 -12.44 6.30
CA SER A 99 -25.03 -13.25 6.73
C SER A 99 -23.79 -12.40 7.00
N ARG A 100 -23.42 -11.50 6.08
CA ARG A 100 -22.27 -10.58 6.24
C ARG A 100 -22.47 -9.67 7.44
N ARG A 101 -23.65 -9.08 7.60
CA ARG A 101 -24.01 -8.24 8.74
C ARG A 101 -23.87 -8.97 10.07
N LYS A 102 -24.36 -10.23 10.16
CA LYS A 102 -24.21 -11.06 11.37
C LYS A 102 -22.74 -11.31 11.69
N ASN A 103 -21.93 -11.64 10.68
CA ASN A 103 -20.50 -11.90 10.86
C ASN A 103 -19.77 -10.64 11.33
N LEU A 104 -19.99 -9.48 10.70
CA LEU A 104 -19.35 -8.23 11.11
C LEU A 104 -19.77 -7.79 12.50
N ARG A 105 -21.06 -7.89 12.87
CA ARG A 105 -21.51 -7.60 14.24
C ARG A 105 -20.83 -8.47 15.27
N ARG A 106 -20.60 -9.74 14.97
CA ARG A 106 -19.84 -10.64 15.87
C ARG A 106 -18.40 -10.19 16.03
N LYS A 107 -17.75 -9.78 14.94
CA LYS A 107 -16.38 -9.24 14.97
C LYS A 107 -16.31 -7.91 15.73
N LEU A 108 -17.26 -7.02 15.52
CA LEU A 108 -17.33 -5.73 16.23
C LEU A 108 -17.48 -5.89 17.74
N LYS A 109 -18.19 -6.93 18.22
CA LYS A 109 -18.25 -7.25 19.66
C LYS A 109 -16.89 -7.56 20.26
N SER A 110 -15.95 -8.11 19.51
CA SER A 110 -14.60 -8.37 20.03
C SER A 110 -13.85 -7.07 20.33
N ARG A 111 -14.18 -5.99 19.63
CA ARG A 111 -13.61 -4.66 19.86
C ARG A 111 -13.93 -4.12 21.28
N GLU A 112 -15.08 -4.48 21.85
CA GLU A 112 -15.48 -4.05 23.19
C GLU A 112 -14.53 -4.54 24.30
N ARG A 113 -13.65 -5.50 23.97
CA ARG A 113 -12.66 -6.08 24.88
C ARG A 113 -11.27 -5.48 24.69
N LEU A 114 -11.11 -4.57 23.75
CA LEU A 114 -9.84 -3.97 23.39
C LEU A 114 -9.87 -2.49 23.80
N ASP A 115 -8.80 -2.06 24.40
CA ASP A 115 -8.54 -0.64 24.62
C ASP A 115 -7.74 -0.13 23.42
N ILE A 116 -8.42 0.56 22.50
CA ILE A 116 -7.83 0.94 21.21
C ILE A 116 -7.43 2.41 21.24
N GLU A 117 -6.14 2.65 21.16
CA GLU A 117 -5.56 3.98 21.01
C GLU A 117 -5.14 4.25 19.56
N ALA A 118 -5.47 5.43 19.04
CA ALA A 118 -5.01 5.90 17.73
C ALA A 118 -3.79 6.81 17.92
N VAL A 119 -2.64 6.35 17.46
CA VAL A 119 -1.35 7.02 17.62
C VAL A 119 -0.89 7.58 16.28
N PRO A 120 -0.74 8.91 16.11
CA PRO A 120 -0.29 9.49 14.85
C PRO A 120 1.15 9.08 14.55
N LEU A 121 1.47 8.93 13.28
CA LEU A 121 2.86 8.78 12.84
C LEU A 121 3.68 9.99 13.28
N GLY A 122 4.92 9.77 13.63
CA GLY A 122 5.81 10.80 14.20
C GLY A 122 5.57 11.12 15.68
N ASP A 123 4.71 10.36 16.37
CA ASP A 123 4.57 10.45 17.83
C ASP A 123 5.90 10.14 18.52
N ALA A 124 6.17 10.81 19.64
CA ALA A 124 7.43 10.67 20.39
C ALA A 124 7.67 9.24 20.91
N ARG A 125 6.62 8.46 21.14
CA ARG A 125 6.75 7.05 21.58
C ARG A 125 7.50 6.18 20.59
N PHE A 126 7.42 6.48 19.28
CA PHE A 126 8.17 5.77 18.24
C PHE A 126 9.66 6.11 18.21
N GLY A 127 10.14 6.98 19.10
CA GLY A 127 11.56 7.17 19.38
C GLY A 127 12.15 6.12 20.31
N SER A 128 11.33 5.34 21.03
CA SER A 128 11.76 4.26 21.89
C SER A 128 12.13 3.01 21.09
N LEU A 129 13.33 2.48 21.32
CA LEU A 129 13.77 1.23 20.68
C LEU A 129 12.90 0.05 21.10
N ASP A 130 12.51 -0.02 22.36
CA ASP A 130 11.69 -1.14 22.88
C ASP A 130 10.31 -1.16 22.19
N VAL A 131 9.69 0.00 22.00
CA VAL A 131 8.41 0.12 21.28
C VAL A 131 8.56 -0.28 19.82
N LEU A 132 9.64 0.15 19.17
CA LEU A 132 9.91 -0.22 17.77
C LEU A 132 10.14 -1.72 17.60
N GLU A 133 10.89 -2.35 18.51
CA GLU A 133 11.14 -3.80 18.48
C GLU A 133 9.85 -4.59 18.70
N GLU A 134 9.01 -4.17 19.65
CA GLU A 134 7.73 -4.79 19.90
C GLU A 134 6.83 -4.72 18.67
N LEU A 135 6.63 -3.53 18.09
CA LEU A 135 5.80 -3.34 16.92
C LEU A 135 6.35 -4.07 15.68
N TYR A 136 7.67 -4.05 15.49
CA TYR A 136 8.30 -4.80 14.39
C TYR A 136 8.15 -6.31 14.58
N GLY A 137 8.23 -6.80 15.81
CA GLY A 137 7.94 -8.20 16.16
C GLY A 137 6.51 -8.62 15.80
N LEU A 138 5.53 -7.77 16.08
CA LEU A 138 4.13 -8.00 15.70
C LEU A 138 3.98 -8.04 14.17
N TYR A 139 4.62 -7.10 13.44
CA TYR A 139 4.64 -7.11 11.98
C TYR A 139 5.23 -8.41 11.43
N LEU A 140 6.38 -8.85 11.96
CA LEU A 140 7.00 -10.12 11.55
C LEU A 140 6.11 -11.33 11.85
N GLY A 141 5.38 -11.31 12.96
CA GLY A 141 4.41 -12.33 13.30
C GLY A 141 3.28 -12.44 12.28
N VAL A 142 2.74 -11.31 11.83
CA VAL A 142 1.73 -11.28 10.76
C VAL A 142 2.33 -11.71 9.43
N TYR A 143 3.52 -11.24 9.09
CA TYR A 143 4.22 -11.63 7.87
C TYR A 143 4.43 -13.15 7.80
N ALA A 144 4.86 -13.77 8.91
CA ALA A 144 5.11 -15.21 8.99
C ALA A 144 3.83 -16.06 8.85
N GLN A 145 2.64 -15.51 9.15
CA GLN A 145 1.36 -16.19 8.99
C GLN A 145 0.82 -16.16 7.56
N SER A 146 1.35 -15.29 6.70
CA SER A 146 0.94 -15.19 5.31
C SER A 146 1.35 -16.45 4.54
N GLU A 147 0.45 -16.98 3.72
CA GLU A 147 0.77 -18.07 2.78
C GLU A 147 1.66 -17.58 1.63
N ILE A 148 1.55 -16.30 1.29
CA ILE A 148 2.33 -15.66 0.24
C ILE A 148 3.14 -14.53 0.86
N HIS A 149 4.45 -14.62 0.75
CA HIS A 149 5.38 -13.63 1.25
C HIS A 149 5.84 -12.72 0.10
N PHE A 150 5.31 -11.51 0.07
CA PHE A 150 5.86 -10.42 -0.72
C PHE A 150 6.80 -9.58 0.16
N ASP A 151 7.40 -8.61 -0.38
CA ASP A 151 8.18 -7.51 0.20
C ASP A 151 8.28 -7.46 1.74
N LEU A 152 9.30 -8.07 2.30
CA LEU A 152 9.61 -7.91 3.72
C LEU A 152 10.15 -6.49 3.96
N LEU A 153 9.43 -5.71 4.75
CA LEU A 153 9.92 -4.38 5.17
C LEU A 153 11.13 -4.55 6.07
N THR A 154 12.18 -3.81 5.77
CA THR A 154 13.34 -3.77 6.67
C THR A 154 12.99 -3.04 7.97
N ARG A 155 13.69 -3.38 9.04
CA ARG A 155 13.51 -2.71 10.34
C ARG A 155 13.68 -1.19 10.24
N ASP A 156 14.68 -0.73 9.49
CA ASP A 156 14.96 0.70 9.34
C ASP A 156 13.85 1.42 8.56
N PHE A 157 13.31 0.78 7.51
CA PHE A 157 12.16 1.32 6.78
C PHE A 157 10.93 1.41 7.68
N PHE A 158 10.64 0.35 8.44
CA PHE A 158 9.51 0.28 9.36
C PHE A 158 9.61 1.36 10.45
N ALA A 159 10.79 1.52 11.07
CA ALA A 159 11.04 2.55 12.05
C ALA A 159 10.91 3.97 11.44
N GLY A 160 11.50 4.19 10.26
CA GLY A 160 11.41 5.46 9.54
C GLY A 160 9.97 5.84 9.19
N LEU A 161 9.13 4.87 8.83
CA LEU A 161 7.71 5.08 8.58
C LEU A 161 6.98 5.55 9.85
N LEU A 162 7.18 4.87 10.98
CA LEU A 162 6.54 5.21 12.26
C LEU A 162 6.98 6.57 12.79
N GLN A 163 8.24 6.94 12.59
CA GLN A 163 8.83 8.20 13.04
C GLN A 163 8.58 9.37 12.11
N SER A 164 8.05 9.14 10.91
CA SER A 164 7.83 10.18 9.92
C SER A 164 6.70 11.11 10.33
N ARG A 165 6.98 12.43 10.34
CA ARG A 165 5.98 13.49 10.54
C ARG A 165 5.42 14.02 9.22
N GLU A 166 6.03 13.66 8.11
CA GLU A 166 5.63 14.12 6.77
C GLU A 166 4.57 13.23 6.16
N ILE A 167 4.55 11.97 6.57
CA ILE A 167 3.56 10.99 6.12
C ILE A 167 2.37 11.05 7.07
N GLY A 168 1.22 11.46 6.56
CA GLY A 168 -0.02 11.41 7.33
C GLY A 168 -0.43 9.95 7.56
N GLY A 169 -0.77 9.62 8.80
CA GLY A 169 -1.21 8.27 9.14
C GLY A 169 -1.39 8.08 10.64
N VAL A 170 -1.98 6.95 11.00
CA VAL A 170 -2.26 6.57 12.39
C VAL A 170 -1.98 5.09 12.57
N VAL A 171 -1.34 4.75 13.69
CA VAL A 171 -1.19 3.36 14.16
C VAL A 171 -2.24 3.11 15.22
N PHE A 172 -2.95 2.01 15.12
CA PHE A 172 -3.87 1.57 16.18
C PHE A 172 -3.14 0.58 17.08
N CYS A 173 -3.01 0.95 18.35
CA CYS A 173 -2.49 0.10 19.41
C CYS A 173 -3.67 -0.46 20.23
N TYR A 174 -3.60 -1.73 20.62
CA TYR A 174 -4.65 -2.42 21.41
C TYR A 174 -4.05 -3.57 22.22
#